data_9985464faa55c6d8f09adaf5fcd6cec8
#
_entry.id   9985464faa55c6d8f09adaf5fcd6cec8
#
_cell.length_a   1.000
_cell.length_b   1.000
_cell.length_c   1.000
_cell.angle_alpha   90.00
_cell.angle_beta   90.00
_cell.angle_gamma   90.00
#
_symmetry.space_group_name_H-M   'P 1'
#
loop_
_entity.id
_entity.type
_entity.pdbx_description
1 polymer ?
#
loop_
_entity_poly.entity_id
_entity_poly.type
_entity_poly.pdbx_seq_one_letter_code
_entity_poly.pdbx_strand_id
1 'polypeptide(L)'
;MLTYNMDVTPESVWKRTTPSEAELAQPYYCTEAGVFYAQQHFSTARTDKESYLLFYTLRGAGLIEQGESHVELRTGQALLLNCHTPQSYCTAPGQSCWHHYWVHLDGAGVAAMEPLLLPGKKLTPVQLTGVKMQELFETLLGQMERSTVDSMVTMGLALHEMLALCARSILAQTEATSARQVILQAAETLRKNYQKELCLADLLAEAHMSKSYFLRLFRRYMGTTPYNYLVNFRITQAKELLVLTDHSVSEIAQEVGFGDASNFSTRFAKATGQSPLQYRKSALKPVEGAR
;
A
#
# COMPACT_ATOMS: atom_id res chain seq x y z
N MET A 1 3.16 11.25 25.78
CA MET A 1 3.19 12.68 26.20
C MET A 1 3.16 13.56 24.96
N LEU A 2 2.33 14.63 24.96
CA LEU A 2 2.24 15.58 23.84
C LEU A 2 2.76 16.95 24.32
N THR A 3 3.71 17.53 23.60
CA THR A 3 4.14 18.94 23.77
C THR A 3 3.98 19.64 22.42
N TYR A 4 3.54 20.90 22.44
CA TYR A 4 3.31 21.64 21.22
C TYR A 4 3.44 23.16 21.41
N ASN A 5 3.81 23.86 20.36
CA ASN A 5 3.63 25.28 20.19
C ASN A 5 2.78 25.51 18.93
N MET A 6 1.53 25.94 19.13
CA MET A 6 0.57 26.14 18.03
C MET A 6 0.69 27.54 17.42
N ASP A 7 1.90 27.90 16.97
CA ASP A 7 2.15 29.12 16.21
C ASP A 7 1.59 28.96 14.78
N VAL A 8 0.26 29.07 14.66
CA VAL A 8 -0.50 28.94 13.41
C VAL A 8 -1.43 30.13 13.24
N THR A 9 -1.76 30.48 11.98
CA THR A 9 -2.71 31.57 11.72
C THR A 9 -4.15 31.14 12.00
N PRO A 10 -5.09 32.12 12.23
CA PRO A 10 -6.50 31.82 12.53
C PRO A 10 -7.25 31.05 11.44
N GLU A 11 -6.79 31.07 10.20
CA GLU A 11 -7.38 30.33 9.08
C GLU A 11 -7.06 28.83 9.11
N SER A 12 -6.19 28.41 10.04
CA SER A 12 -5.85 26.99 10.21
C SER A 12 -7.07 26.19 10.67
N VAL A 13 -7.23 25.00 10.10
CA VAL A 13 -8.36 24.10 10.37
C VAL A 13 -7.85 22.86 11.07
N TRP A 14 -8.53 22.47 12.13
CA TRP A 14 -8.32 21.21 12.85
C TRP A 14 -9.67 20.54 13.10
N LYS A 15 -9.92 19.41 12.46
CA LYS A 15 -11.13 18.62 12.64
C LYS A 15 -10.80 17.30 13.33
N ARG A 16 -11.73 16.84 14.18
CA ARG A 16 -11.62 15.57 14.90
C ARG A 16 -12.91 14.79 14.74
N THR A 17 -12.79 13.48 14.69
CA THR A 17 -13.92 12.56 14.70
C THR A 17 -13.63 11.40 15.66
N THR A 18 -14.70 10.81 16.19
CA THR A 18 -14.62 9.54 16.92
C THR A 18 -15.22 8.48 16.02
N PRO A 19 -14.37 7.61 15.41
CA PRO A 19 -14.85 6.60 14.46
C PRO A 19 -15.86 5.65 15.11
N SER A 20 -16.95 5.37 14.41
CA SER A 20 -17.91 4.32 14.73
C SER A 20 -17.31 2.93 14.51
N GLU A 21 -17.96 1.86 15.01
CA GLU A 21 -17.52 0.48 14.75
C GLU A 21 -17.43 0.18 13.24
N ALA A 22 -18.34 0.72 12.42
CA ALA A 22 -18.34 0.56 10.98
C ALA A 22 -17.14 1.26 10.32
N GLU A 23 -16.71 2.41 10.84
CA GLU A 23 -15.53 3.12 10.37
C GLU A 23 -14.24 2.39 10.78
N LEU A 24 -14.16 1.91 12.02
CA LEU A 24 -13.02 1.11 12.50
C LEU A 24 -12.84 -0.22 11.73
N ALA A 25 -13.91 -0.76 11.16
CA ALA A 25 -13.88 -1.96 10.31
C ALA A 25 -13.40 -1.66 8.87
N GLN A 26 -13.29 -0.38 8.48
CA GLN A 26 -12.77 -0.02 7.16
C GLN A 26 -11.26 -0.24 7.07
N PRO A 27 -10.73 -0.57 5.88
CA PRO A 27 -9.29 -0.69 5.68
C PRO A 27 -8.55 0.63 5.86
N TYR A 28 -9.24 1.76 5.74
CA TYR A 28 -8.70 3.11 5.92
C TYR A 28 -9.74 3.98 6.63
N TYR A 29 -9.36 4.57 7.75
CA TYR A 29 -10.18 5.55 8.47
C TYR A 29 -9.27 6.64 9.06
N CYS A 30 -9.83 7.79 9.44
CA CYS A 30 -9.10 8.86 10.11
C CYS A 30 -9.77 9.28 11.42
N THR A 31 -8.98 9.84 12.31
CA THR A 31 -9.45 10.37 13.61
C THR A 31 -9.33 11.88 13.71
N GLU A 32 -8.33 12.43 13.04
CA GLU A 32 -8.03 13.86 13.05
C GLU A 32 -7.44 14.26 11.71
N ALA A 33 -7.81 15.41 11.20
CA ALA A 33 -7.18 16.01 10.01
C ALA A 33 -7.26 17.53 10.06
N GLY A 34 -6.40 18.19 9.29
CA GLY A 34 -6.41 19.63 9.22
C GLY A 34 -5.50 20.21 8.15
N VAL A 35 -5.56 21.51 8.05
CA VAL A 35 -4.57 22.34 7.37
C VAL A 35 -4.04 23.36 8.36
N PHE A 36 -2.72 23.38 8.54
CA PHE A 36 -2.05 24.39 9.37
C PHE A 36 -1.26 25.35 8.51
N TYR A 37 -1.55 26.62 8.70
CA TYR A 37 -0.74 27.73 8.20
C TYR A 37 0.28 28.09 9.29
N ALA A 38 1.18 27.15 9.55
CA ALA A 38 2.15 27.22 10.62
C ALA A 38 3.21 28.28 10.34
N GLN A 39 3.56 29.03 11.40
CA GLN A 39 4.55 30.10 11.38
C GLN A 39 5.91 29.61 11.91
N GLN A 40 6.83 30.52 12.12
CA GLN A 40 8.23 30.20 12.42
C GLN A 40 8.45 29.33 13.67
N HIS A 41 7.61 29.50 14.71
CA HIS A 41 7.80 28.83 16.00
C HIS A 41 6.89 27.61 16.20
N PHE A 42 6.18 27.19 15.16
CA PHE A 42 5.34 25.99 15.23
C PHE A 42 6.17 24.76 15.55
N SER A 43 5.74 23.98 16.53
CA SER A 43 6.36 22.70 16.87
C SER A 43 5.38 21.75 17.56
N THR A 44 5.58 20.45 17.36
CA THR A 44 4.87 19.38 18.05
C THR A 44 5.84 18.23 18.31
N ALA A 45 5.79 17.66 19.51
CA ALA A 45 6.45 16.40 19.82
C ALA A 45 5.48 15.47 20.55
N ARG A 46 5.50 14.18 20.18
CA ARG A 46 4.57 13.16 20.67
C ARG A 46 5.28 11.83 20.85
N THR A 47 4.93 11.11 21.93
CA THR A 47 5.56 9.83 22.27
C THR A 47 4.58 8.63 22.26
N ASP A 48 3.28 8.88 22.15
CA ASP A 48 2.23 7.92 22.43
C ASP A 48 0.98 8.17 21.56
N LYS A 49 1.00 7.84 20.32
CA LYS A 49 -0.20 7.83 19.48
C LYS A 49 -0.24 6.60 18.60
N GLU A 50 -1.26 5.78 18.77
CA GLU A 50 -1.50 4.60 17.96
C GLU A 50 -2.23 5.02 16.68
N SER A 51 -1.47 5.47 15.68
CA SER A 51 -1.96 5.81 14.34
C SER A 51 -0.80 6.07 13.40
N TYR A 52 -1.10 6.26 12.13
CA TYR A 52 -0.18 6.86 11.17
C TYR A 52 -0.50 8.34 10.99
N LEU A 53 0.46 9.12 10.52
CA LEU A 53 0.30 10.54 10.20
C LEU A 53 0.85 10.81 8.80
N LEU A 54 -0.02 11.28 7.91
CA LEU A 54 0.36 11.71 6.57
C LEU A 54 0.41 13.25 6.53
N PHE A 55 1.55 13.79 6.11
CA PHE A 55 1.74 15.20 5.80
C PHE A 55 1.77 15.45 4.30
N TYR A 56 1.32 16.65 3.92
CA TYR A 56 1.54 17.21 2.58
C TYR A 56 1.83 18.70 2.71
N THR A 57 3.01 19.15 2.24
CA THR A 57 3.46 20.55 2.36
C THR A 57 2.95 21.40 1.20
N LEU A 58 2.26 22.48 1.54
CA LEU A 58 1.75 23.48 0.59
C LEU A 58 2.77 24.59 0.31
N ARG A 59 3.46 25.07 1.37
CA ARG A 59 4.42 26.17 1.28
C ARG A 59 5.43 26.08 2.42
N GLY A 60 6.68 26.50 2.15
CA GLY A 60 7.75 26.48 3.14
C GLY A 60 8.31 25.08 3.33
N ALA A 61 8.80 24.79 4.53
CA ALA A 61 9.32 23.48 4.87
C ALA A 61 9.13 23.15 6.35
N GLY A 62 8.91 21.87 6.65
CA GLY A 62 8.89 21.29 7.99
C GLY A 62 10.08 20.37 8.21
N LEU A 63 10.64 20.36 9.41
CA LEU A 63 11.59 19.36 9.87
C LEU A 63 10.85 18.30 10.66
N ILE A 64 10.98 17.04 10.26
CA ILE A 64 10.37 15.87 10.90
C ILE A 64 11.48 14.98 11.43
N GLU A 65 11.37 14.56 12.70
CA GLU A 65 12.33 13.70 13.39
C GLU A 65 11.63 12.49 13.98
N GLN A 66 12.18 11.30 13.80
CA GLN A 66 11.70 10.05 14.38
C GLN A 66 12.88 9.10 14.59
N GLY A 67 13.20 8.79 15.85
CA GLY A 67 14.39 8.02 16.21
C GLY A 67 15.67 8.73 15.75
N GLU A 68 16.52 8.03 15.02
CA GLU A 68 17.73 8.61 14.42
C GLU A 68 17.51 9.26 13.04
N SER A 69 16.29 9.18 12.51
CA SER A 69 15.94 9.72 11.20
C SER A 69 15.42 11.15 11.33
N HIS A 70 15.94 12.03 10.51
CA HIS A 70 15.39 13.38 10.34
C HIS A 70 15.25 13.71 8.86
N VAL A 71 14.25 14.47 8.51
CA VAL A 71 13.96 14.84 7.12
C VAL A 71 13.31 16.20 7.04
N GLU A 72 13.73 17.02 6.09
CA GLU A 72 13.09 18.28 5.74
C GLU A 72 12.02 17.99 4.67
N LEU A 73 10.77 18.32 4.98
CA LEU A 73 9.62 18.12 4.09
C LEU A 73 9.27 19.47 3.42
N ARG A 74 9.52 19.57 2.13
CA ARG A 74 9.41 20.81 1.33
C ARG A 74 8.09 20.86 0.56
N THR A 75 7.80 22.03 -0.01
CA THR A 75 6.62 22.26 -0.86
C THR A 75 6.43 21.18 -1.92
N GLY A 76 5.20 20.67 -2.02
CA GLY A 76 4.81 19.58 -2.94
C GLY A 76 5.22 18.19 -2.48
N GLN A 77 5.83 18.05 -1.30
CA GLN A 77 6.21 16.77 -0.75
C GLN A 77 5.19 16.27 0.26
N ALA A 78 4.95 14.94 0.24
CA ALA A 78 4.21 14.19 1.23
C ALA A 78 5.12 13.25 2.01
N LEU A 79 4.74 12.91 3.23
CA LEU A 79 5.45 11.96 4.09
C LEU A 79 4.45 11.23 4.98
N LEU A 80 4.54 9.90 5.03
CA LEU A 80 3.87 9.09 6.03
C LEU A 80 4.80 8.88 7.24
N LEU A 81 4.22 8.96 8.44
CA LEU A 81 4.85 8.64 9.72
C LEU A 81 4.10 7.50 10.40
N ASN A 82 4.81 6.57 11.03
CA ASN A 82 4.24 5.63 11.96
C ASN A 82 4.36 6.21 13.39
N CYS A 83 3.26 6.68 13.97
CA CYS A 83 3.23 7.38 15.26
C CYS A 83 3.38 6.48 16.49
N HIS A 84 3.49 5.15 16.34
CA HIS A 84 3.82 4.24 17.44
C HIS A 84 5.24 4.45 17.99
N THR A 85 6.06 5.20 17.26
CA THR A 85 7.42 5.59 17.67
C THR A 85 7.43 7.07 18.00
N PRO A 86 8.16 7.52 19.04
CA PRO A 86 8.30 8.95 19.36
C PRO A 86 8.75 9.78 18.17
N GLN A 87 8.08 10.90 17.93
CA GLN A 87 8.36 11.81 16.83
C GLN A 87 8.20 13.27 17.23
N SER A 88 8.91 14.12 16.52
CA SER A 88 8.76 15.57 16.57
C SER A 88 8.70 16.17 15.16
N TYR A 89 8.02 17.28 15.03
CA TYR A 89 7.96 18.05 13.80
C TYR A 89 7.75 19.53 14.08
N CYS A 90 8.42 20.38 13.29
CA CYS A 90 8.37 21.84 13.46
C CYS A 90 8.56 22.52 12.11
N THR A 91 8.32 23.83 12.08
CA THR A 91 8.80 24.66 10.95
C THR A 91 10.31 24.53 10.86
N ALA A 92 10.84 24.22 9.69
CA ALA A 92 12.27 23.93 9.53
C ALA A 92 13.12 25.16 9.87
N PRO A 93 14.30 25.00 10.48
CA PRO A 93 15.20 26.09 10.81
C PRO A 93 15.49 26.98 9.60
N GLY A 94 15.39 28.29 9.78
CA GLY A 94 15.57 29.27 8.70
C GLY A 94 14.37 29.51 7.80
N GLN A 95 13.27 28.78 8.00
CA GLN A 95 11.99 29.01 7.31
C GLN A 95 11.09 29.94 8.12
N SER A 96 10.36 30.82 7.45
CA SER A 96 9.37 31.72 8.09
C SER A 96 8.02 31.02 8.32
N CYS A 97 7.74 29.93 7.60
CA CYS A 97 6.48 29.22 7.69
C CYS A 97 6.60 27.77 7.19
N TRP A 98 5.63 26.97 7.60
CA TRP A 98 5.37 25.63 7.05
C TRP A 98 3.86 25.40 6.90
N HIS A 99 3.29 25.73 5.77
CA HIS A 99 1.89 25.50 5.49
C HIS A 99 1.72 24.06 5.01
N HIS A 100 0.89 23.28 5.68
CA HIS A 100 0.74 21.86 5.38
C HIS A 100 -0.63 21.30 5.72
N TYR A 101 -1.08 20.34 4.93
CA TYR A 101 -2.14 19.41 5.31
C TYR A 101 -1.55 18.29 6.15
N TRP A 102 -2.38 17.75 7.03
CA TRP A 102 -2.05 16.58 7.82
C TRP A 102 -3.30 15.75 8.13
N VAL A 103 -3.16 14.43 8.27
CA VAL A 103 -4.22 13.52 8.68
C VAL A 103 -3.64 12.38 9.52
N HIS A 104 -4.24 12.15 10.69
CA HIS A 104 -4.07 10.93 11.46
C HIS A 104 -5.02 9.87 10.92
N LEU A 105 -4.45 8.79 10.39
CA LEU A 105 -5.17 7.70 9.76
C LEU A 105 -4.71 6.36 10.30
N ASP A 106 -5.55 5.32 10.17
CA ASP A 106 -5.24 3.96 10.58
C ASP A 106 -6.08 2.95 9.78
N GLY A 107 -5.92 1.67 10.10
CA GLY A 107 -6.62 0.55 9.51
C GLY A 107 -5.70 -0.47 8.85
N ALA A 108 -6.24 -1.66 8.60
CA ALA A 108 -5.49 -2.77 8.03
C ALA A 108 -4.85 -2.43 6.65
N GLY A 109 -5.48 -1.56 5.88
CA GLY A 109 -4.97 -1.09 4.59
C GLY A 109 -3.74 -0.20 4.74
N VAL A 110 -3.67 0.65 5.78
CA VAL A 110 -2.49 1.49 6.05
C VAL A 110 -1.32 0.61 6.47
N ALA A 111 -1.54 -0.31 7.40
CA ALA A 111 -0.52 -1.26 7.86
C ALA A 111 0.02 -2.14 6.71
N ALA A 112 -0.85 -2.56 5.79
CA ALA A 112 -0.43 -3.33 4.61
C ALA A 112 0.44 -2.52 3.63
N MET A 113 0.28 -1.20 3.58
CA MET A 113 1.06 -0.31 2.71
C MET A 113 2.34 0.21 3.40
N GLU A 114 2.47 0.10 4.72
CA GLU A 114 3.63 0.61 5.47
C GLU A 114 4.99 0.15 4.90
N PRO A 115 5.23 -1.15 4.57
CA PRO A 115 6.52 -1.59 4.04
C PRO A 115 6.93 -0.93 2.73
N LEU A 116 5.94 -0.46 1.94
CA LEU A 116 6.17 0.26 0.69
C LEU A 116 6.43 1.75 0.95
N LEU A 117 5.64 2.36 1.85
CA LEU A 117 5.68 3.80 2.12
C LEU A 117 6.81 4.20 3.07
N LEU A 118 7.22 3.28 3.96
CA LEU A 118 8.32 3.43 4.92
C LEU A 118 9.37 2.31 4.73
N PRO A 119 10.06 2.25 3.59
CA PRO A 119 11.00 1.17 3.30
C PRO A 119 12.13 1.13 4.33
N GLY A 120 12.27 0.00 5.02
CA GLY A 120 13.21 -0.18 6.12
C GLY A 120 12.91 0.71 7.34
N LYS A 121 11.65 1.11 7.53
CA LYS A 121 11.16 2.02 8.59
C LYS A 121 11.83 3.40 8.54
N LYS A 122 12.27 3.85 7.37
CA LYS A 122 12.88 5.16 7.18
C LYS A 122 11.86 6.18 6.69
N LEU A 123 11.98 7.40 7.21
CA LEU A 123 11.23 8.54 6.69
C LEU A 123 11.55 8.74 5.21
N THR A 124 10.54 8.67 4.36
CA THR A 124 10.72 8.70 2.90
C THR A 124 9.80 9.79 2.31
N PRO A 125 10.29 11.03 2.17
CA PRO A 125 9.54 12.08 1.50
C PRO A 125 9.32 11.73 0.04
N VAL A 126 8.12 12.04 -0.45
CA VAL A 126 7.75 11.79 -1.85
C VAL A 126 7.35 13.10 -2.52
N GLN A 127 7.97 13.40 -3.65
CA GLN A 127 7.56 14.53 -4.47
C GLN A 127 6.29 14.16 -5.24
N LEU A 128 5.26 14.98 -5.10
CA LEU A 128 4.00 14.85 -5.84
C LEU A 128 3.85 16.05 -6.78
N THR A 129 3.21 15.81 -7.91
CA THR A 129 2.94 16.85 -8.92
C THR A 129 1.44 17.05 -9.08
N GLY A 130 1.05 18.28 -9.42
CA GLY A 130 -0.37 18.64 -9.59
C GLY A 130 -1.07 18.90 -8.26
N VAL A 131 -2.39 19.06 -8.34
CA VAL A 131 -3.24 19.49 -7.21
C VAL A 131 -4.00 18.34 -6.53
N LYS A 132 -3.87 17.11 -7.06
CA LYS A 132 -4.71 15.96 -6.64
C LYS A 132 -4.62 15.65 -5.14
N MET A 133 -3.45 15.74 -4.53
CA MET A 133 -3.29 15.51 -3.09
C MET A 133 -4.06 16.57 -2.28
N GLN A 134 -4.01 17.82 -2.71
CA GLN A 134 -4.75 18.91 -2.07
C GLN A 134 -6.27 18.68 -2.19
N GLU A 135 -6.79 18.35 -3.38
CA GLU A 135 -8.22 18.04 -3.60
C GLU A 135 -8.70 16.90 -2.69
N LEU A 136 -7.87 15.88 -2.47
CA LEU A 136 -8.20 14.76 -1.58
C LEU A 136 -8.29 15.20 -0.12
N PHE A 137 -7.38 16.06 0.36
CA PHE A 137 -7.47 16.63 1.70
C PHE A 137 -8.70 17.54 1.86
N GLU A 138 -9.02 18.37 0.87
CA GLU A 138 -10.23 19.21 0.88
C GLU A 138 -11.49 18.35 0.91
N THR A 139 -11.54 17.27 0.11
CA THR A 139 -12.63 16.28 0.15
C THR A 139 -12.74 15.65 1.53
N LEU A 140 -11.64 15.15 2.10
CA LEU A 140 -11.61 14.54 3.42
C LEU A 140 -12.15 15.50 4.49
N LEU A 141 -11.62 16.72 4.54
CA LEU A 141 -12.04 17.74 5.52
C LEU A 141 -13.51 18.13 5.34
N GLY A 142 -14.02 18.18 4.10
CA GLY A 142 -15.43 18.43 3.81
C GLY A 142 -16.38 17.31 4.27
N GLN A 143 -15.89 16.08 4.38
CA GLN A 143 -16.69 14.92 4.81
C GLN A 143 -16.65 14.66 6.32
N MET A 144 -15.61 15.09 7.03
CA MET A 144 -15.43 14.80 8.48
C MET A 144 -16.53 15.30 9.39
N GLU A 145 -17.34 16.26 8.95
CA GLU A 145 -18.49 16.78 9.72
C GLU A 145 -19.78 16.00 9.47
N ARG A 146 -19.76 15.05 8.53
CA ARG A 146 -20.94 14.30 8.10
C ARG A 146 -20.86 12.86 8.61
N SER A 147 -21.75 12.50 9.53
CA SER A 147 -21.82 11.14 10.07
C SER A 147 -22.74 10.25 9.22
N THR A 148 -22.43 10.06 7.94
CA THR A 148 -23.19 9.22 7.01
C THR A 148 -22.36 8.10 6.44
N VAL A 149 -22.99 7.00 5.99
CA VAL A 149 -22.30 5.89 5.32
C VAL A 149 -21.56 6.39 4.07
N ASP A 150 -22.17 7.31 3.32
CA ASP A 150 -21.56 7.91 2.12
C ASP A 150 -20.29 8.70 2.47
N SER A 151 -20.30 9.50 3.55
CA SER A 151 -19.12 10.23 4.00
C SER A 151 -18.01 9.27 4.47
N MET A 152 -18.36 8.20 5.18
CA MET A 152 -17.41 7.16 5.59
C MET A 152 -16.71 6.52 4.39
N VAL A 153 -17.47 6.10 3.37
CA VAL A 153 -16.92 5.50 2.14
C VAL A 153 -16.06 6.52 1.37
N THR A 154 -16.51 7.75 1.25
CA THR A 154 -15.77 8.82 0.54
C THR A 154 -14.46 9.14 1.24
N MET A 155 -14.44 9.22 2.58
CA MET A 155 -13.20 9.42 3.35
C MET A 155 -12.24 8.24 3.17
N GLY A 156 -12.72 7.00 3.24
CA GLY A 156 -11.90 5.81 3.04
C GLY A 156 -11.25 5.75 1.65
N LEU A 157 -12.00 6.10 0.61
CA LEU A 157 -11.49 6.21 -0.76
C LEU A 157 -10.43 7.31 -0.90
N ALA A 158 -10.67 8.49 -0.31
CA ALA A 158 -9.70 9.60 -0.33
C ALA A 158 -8.39 9.20 0.36
N LEU A 159 -8.45 8.58 1.53
CA LEU A 159 -7.27 8.09 2.26
C LEU A 159 -6.50 7.04 1.46
N HIS A 160 -7.20 6.08 0.85
CA HIS A 160 -6.58 5.09 -0.03
C HIS A 160 -5.87 5.75 -1.21
N GLU A 161 -6.51 6.70 -1.88
CA GLU A 161 -5.94 7.39 -3.04
C GLU A 161 -4.71 8.24 -2.65
N MET A 162 -4.73 8.93 -1.50
CA MET A 162 -3.56 9.65 -0.96
C MET A 162 -2.36 8.72 -0.79
N LEU A 163 -2.54 7.57 -0.14
CA LEU A 163 -1.48 6.58 0.06
C LEU A 163 -1.02 5.97 -1.26
N ALA A 164 -1.94 5.72 -2.20
CA ALA A 164 -1.62 5.20 -3.52
C ALA A 164 -0.79 6.19 -4.36
N LEU A 165 -1.05 7.50 -4.25
CA LEU A 165 -0.23 8.55 -4.88
C LEU A 165 1.20 8.53 -4.33
N CYS A 166 1.36 8.45 -3.00
CA CYS A 166 2.67 8.32 -2.36
C CYS A 166 3.40 7.05 -2.82
N ALA A 167 2.72 5.90 -2.80
CA ALA A 167 3.28 4.62 -3.21
C ALA A 167 3.77 4.63 -4.66
N ARG A 168 2.95 5.16 -5.59
CA ARG A 168 3.33 5.29 -7.01
C ARG A 168 4.56 6.18 -7.19
N SER A 169 4.64 7.30 -6.45
CA SER A 169 5.80 8.19 -6.50
C SER A 169 7.06 7.49 -5.98
N ILE A 170 6.99 6.76 -4.86
CA ILE A 170 8.12 5.97 -4.33
C ILE A 170 8.56 4.91 -5.36
N LEU A 171 7.62 4.21 -5.97
CA LEU A 171 7.93 3.23 -7.01
C LEU A 171 8.58 3.88 -8.24
N ALA A 172 8.16 5.05 -8.65
CA ALA A 172 8.74 5.79 -9.76
C ALA A 172 10.15 6.34 -9.45
N GLN A 173 10.36 6.87 -8.24
CA GLN A 173 11.65 7.45 -7.81
C GLN A 173 12.75 6.40 -7.60
N THR A 174 12.38 5.16 -7.29
CA THR A 174 13.36 4.12 -6.94
C THR A 174 13.99 3.49 -8.17
N GLU A 175 13.72 4.02 -9.34
CA GLU A 175 14.08 3.40 -10.60
C GLU A 175 15.03 4.20 -11.46
N ALA A 176 16.20 3.56 -11.66
CA ALA A 176 16.67 3.46 -13.04
C ALA A 176 15.63 2.60 -13.80
N THR A 177 15.01 3.14 -14.84
CA THR A 177 13.93 2.54 -15.67
C THR A 177 14.22 1.10 -16.12
N SER A 178 15.50 0.67 -16.15
CA SER A 178 15.93 -0.66 -16.56
C SER A 178 15.59 -1.77 -15.55
N ALA A 179 15.78 -1.54 -14.24
CA ALA A 179 15.58 -2.59 -13.23
C ALA A 179 14.10 -3.02 -13.11
N ARG A 180 13.16 -2.08 -13.21
CA ARG A 180 11.73 -2.39 -13.26
C ARG A 180 11.36 -3.17 -14.51
N GLN A 181 11.83 -2.72 -15.66
CA GLN A 181 11.57 -3.43 -16.91
C GLN A 181 12.06 -4.88 -16.86
N VAL A 182 13.23 -5.12 -16.27
CA VAL A 182 13.76 -6.48 -16.05
C VAL A 182 12.82 -7.31 -15.19
N ILE A 183 12.30 -6.76 -14.09
CA ILE A 183 11.36 -7.49 -13.21
C ILE A 183 10.03 -7.76 -13.93
N LEU A 184 9.49 -6.78 -14.66
CA LEU A 184 8.26 -6.98 -15.44
C LEU A 184 8.45 -8.01 -16.55
N GLN A 185 9.61 -8.00 -17.23
CA GLN A 185 9.96 -9.01 -18.22
C GLN A 185 10.07 -10.40 -17.59
N ALA A 186 10.72 -10.53 -16.41
CA ALA A 186 10.80 -11.80 -15.70
C ALA A 186 9.41 -12.33 -15.29
N ALA A 187 8.50 -11.45 -14.83
CA ALA A 187 7.12 -11.84 -14.53
C ALA A 187 6.36 -12.31 -15.80
N GLU A 188 6.58 -11.66 -16.93
CA GLU A 188 5.98 -12.07 -18.20
C GLU A 188 6.56 -13.40 -18.70
N THR A 189 7.87 -13.64 -18.56
CA THR A 189 8.52 -14.92 -18.84
C THR A 189 7.91 -16.05 -18.02
N LEU A 190 7.68 -15.82 -16.70
CA LEU A 190 6.99 -16.76 -15.83
C LEU A 190 5.57 -17.08 -16.31
N ARG A 191 4.81 -16.07 -16.74
CA ARG A 191 3.44 -16.25 -17.27
C ARG A 191 3.41 -17.02 -18.58
N LYS A 192 4.25 -16.65 -19.52
CA LYS A 192 4.30 -17.30 -20.85
C LYS A 192 4.73 -18.76 -20.78
N ASN A 193 5.60 -19.08 -19.83
CA ASN A 193 6.17 -20.41 -19.70
C ASN A 193 5.68 -21.17 -18.44
N TYR A 194 4.52 -20.82 -17.90
CA TYR A 194 4.04 -21.34 -16.60
C TYR A 194 3.92 -22.88 -16.56
N GLN A 195 3.69 -23.50 -17.68
CA GLN A 195 3.58 -24.97 -17.81
C GLN A 195 4.94 -25.68 -17.68
N LYS A 196 6.04 -24.97 -17.96
CA LYS A 196 7.39 -25.55 -17.95
C LYS A 196 7.99 -25.51 -16.54
N GLU A 197 8.92 -26.39 -16.29
CA GLU A 197 9.80 -26.25 -15.13
C GLU A 197 10.69 -25.03 -15.31
N LEU A 198 10.52 -24.04 -14.45
CA LEU A 198 11.26 -22.79 -14.50
C LEU A 198 12.19 -22.68 -13.30
N CYS A 199 13.48 -22.52 -13.56
CA CYS A 199 14.50 -22.34 -12.54
C CYS A 199 14.71 -20.85 -12.25
N LEU A 200 14.85 -20.50 -10.97
CA LEU A 200 15.22 -19.14 -10.59
C LEU A 200 16.56 -18.71 -11.22
N ALA A 201 17.46 -19.67 -11.47
CA ALA A 201 18.76 -19.39 -12.09
C ALA A 201 18.61 -18.82 -13.50
N ASP A 202 17.63 -19.29 -14.28
CA ASP A 202 17.40 -18.80 -15.65
C ASP A 202 16.94 -17.34 -15.62
N LEU A 203 16.02 -17.00 -14.72
CA LEU A 203 15.57 -15.61 -14.53
C LEU A 203 16.70 -14.68 -14.05
N LEU A 204 17.60 -15.17 -13.22
CA LEU A 204 18.75 -14.40 -12.73
C LEU A 204 19.80 -14.19 -13.84
N ALA A 205 20.00 -15.19 -14.72
CA ALA A 205 20.89 -15.07 -15.85
C ALA A 205 20.42 -14.00 -16.84
N GLU A 206 19.11 -13.99 -17.16
CA GLU A 206 18.52 -12.96 -18.01
C GLU A 206 18.53 -11.56 -17.34
N ALA A 207 18.32 -11.52 -16.02
CA ALA A 207 18.23 -10.27 -15.28
C ALA A 207 19.59 -9.58 -15.05
N HIS A 208 20.72 -10.29 -15.15
CA HIS A 208 22.05 -9.81 -14.78
C HIS A 208 22.13 -9.19 -13.38
N MET A 209 21.39 -9.76 -12.43
CA MET A 209 21.26 -9.26 -11.05
C MET A 209 21.70 -10.32 -10.03
N SER A 210 22.18 -9.88 -8.87
CA SER A 210 22.38 -10.81 -7.74
C SER A 210 21.02 -11.34 -7.26
N LYS A 211 20.99 -12.59 -6.78
CA LYS A 211 19.76 -13.25 -6.27
C LYS A 211 19.02 -12.40 -5.24
N SER A 212 19.73 -11.86 -4.25
CA SER A 212 19.14 -11.06 -3.18
C SER A 212 18.50 -9.76 -3.72
N TYR A 213 19.18 -9.09 -4.64
CA TYR A 213 18.67 -7.86 -5.26
C TYR A 213 17.44 -8.14 -6.11
N PHE A 214 17.48 -9.15 -6.99
CA PHE A 214 16.35 -9.58 -7.81
C PHE A 214 15.12 -9.94 -6.97
N LEU A 215 15.28 -10.80 -5.93
CA LEU A 215 14.15 -11.19 -5.07
C LEU A 215 13.53 -10.02 -4.32
N ARG A 216 14.35 -9.05 -3.88
CA ARG A 216 13.88 -7.82 -3.24
C ARG A 216 13.06 -6.97 -4.21
N LEU A 217 13.56 -6.75 -5.43
CA LEU A 217 12.86 -6.00 -6.46
C LEU A 217 11.59 -6.71 -6.92
N PHE A 218 11.65 -8.02 -7.14
CA PHE A 218 10.48 -8.78 -7.56
C PHE A 218 9.35 -8.69 -6.51
N ARG A 219 9.65 -8.83 -5.22
CA ARG A 219 8.67 -8.60 -4.16
C ARG A 219 8.13 -7.19 -4.16
N ARG A 220 8.98 -6.20 -4.38
CA ARG A 220 8.60 -4.79 -4.40
C ARG A 220 7.60 -4.48 -5.52
N TYR A 221 7.83 -4.99 -6.73
CA TYR A 221 7.00 -4.69 -7.90
C TYR A 221 5.83 -5.64 -8.10
N MET A 222 5.99 -6.90 -7.71
CA MET A 222 4.98 -7.93 -7.93
C MET A 222 4.22 -8.32 -6.64
N GLY A 223 4.58 -7.76 -5.49
CA GLY A 223 3.96 -8.02 -4.20
C GLY A 223 4.27 -9.40 -3.59
N THR A 224 5.02 -10.25 -4.30
CA THR A 224 5.28 -11.64 -3.91
C THR A 224 6.61 -12.14 -4.44
N THR A 225 7.01 -13.38 -4.11
CA THR A 225 8.22 -14.01 -4.68
C THR A 225 7.94 -14.55 -6.08
N PRO A 226 8.99 -14.70 -6.96
CA PRO A 226 8.83 -15.32 -8.28
C PRO A 226 8.17 -16.68 -8.23
N TYR A 227 8.55 -17.53 -7.28
CA TYR A 227 7.94 -18.86 -7.08
C TYR A 227 6.45 -18.77 -6.74
N ASN A 228 6.08 -17.97 -5.76
CA ASN A 228 4.66 -17.82 -5.39
C ASN A 228 3.84 -17.15 -6.51
N TYR A 229 4.44 -16.23 -7.26
CA TYR A 229 3.81 -15.62 -8.43
C TYR A 229 3.46 -16.69 -9.47
N LEU A 230 4.41 -17.58 -9.81
CA LEU A 230 4.19 -18.68 -10.74
C LEU A 230 3.14 -19.66 -10.22
N VAL A 231 3.24 -20.08 -8.95
CA VAL A 231 2.27 -20.99 -8.34
C VAL A 231 0.86 -20.40 -8.37
N ASN A 232 0.69 -19.15 -7.99
CA ASN A 232 -0.62 -18.50 -8.03
C ASN A 232 -1.19 -18.42 -9.45
N PHE A 233 -0.34 -18.15 -10.44
CA PHE A 233 -0.76 -18.13 -11.83
C PHE A 233 -1.21 -19.53 -12.31
N ARG A 234 -0.45 -20.58 -12.00
CA ARG A 234 -0.82 -21.98 -12.27
C ARG A 234 -2.15 -22.35 -11.64
N ILE A 235 -2.39 -21.94 -10.39
CA ILE A 235 -3.68 -22.19 -9.71
C ILE A 235 -4.81 -21.45 -10.43
N THR A 236 -4.59 -20.24 -10.92
CA THR A 236 -5.60 -19.50 -11.71
C THR A 236 -5.96 -20.27 -12.98
N GLN A 237 -4.97 -20.78 -13.72
CA GLN A 237 -5.21 -21.57 -14.93
C GLN A 237 -5.91 -22.91 -14.59
N ALA A 238 -5.53 -23.55 -13.50
CA ALA A 238 -6.18 -24.78 -13.05
C ALA A 238 -7.67 -24.58 -12.69
N LYS A 239 -8.06 -23.42 -12.14
CA LYS A 239 -9.47 -23.10 -11.88
C LYS A 239 -10.30 -23.11 -13.16
N GLU A 240 -9.78 -22.57 -14.24
CA GLU A 240 -10.45 -22.56 -15.55
C GLU A 240 -10.61 -23.98 -16.10
N LEU A 241 -9.52 -24.76 -16.08
CA LEU A 241 -9.55 -26.16 -16.57
C LEU A 241 -10.48 -27.05 -15.74
N LEU A 242 -10.54 -26.87 -14.42
CA LEU A 242 -11.45 -27.60 -13.55
C LEU A 242 -12.93 -27.38 -13.88
N VAL A 243 -13.28 -26.22 -14.41
CA VAL A 243 -14.66 -25.85 -14.77
C VAL A 243 -14.98 -26.17 -16.22
N LEU A 244 -14.01 -25.98 -17.12
CA LEU A 244 -14.23 -26.04 -18.56
C LEU A 244 -13.94 -27.42 -19.17
N THR A 245 -13.30 -28.35 -18.43
CA THR A 245 -12.91 -29.65 -18.93
C THR A 245 -13.27 -30.80 -17.97
N ASP A 246 -13.35 -32.01 -18.51
CA ASP A 246 -13.50 -33.23 -17.72
C ASP A 246 -12.17 -33.87 -17.33
N HIS A 247 -11.03 -33.19 -17.56
CA HIS A 247 -9.71 -33.69 -17.21
C HIS A 247 -9.63 -34.04 -15.72
N SER A 248 -8.96 -35.13 -15.41
CA SER A 248 -8.70 -35.52 -14.02
C SER A 248 -7.84 -34.47 -13.31
N VAL A 249 -7.89 -34.47 -11.98
CA VAL A 249 -7.05 -33.56 -11.17
C VAL A 249 -5.56 -33.76 -11.45
N SER A 250 -5.16 -35.01 -11.76
CA SER A 250 -3.77 -35.34 -12.09
C SER A 250 -3.35 -34.78 -13.46
N GLU A 251 -4.20 -34.90 -14.47
CA GLU A 251 -3.97 -34.34 -15.80
C GLU A 251 -3.88 -32.80 -15.73
N ILE A 252 -4.82 -32.16 -15.02
CA ILE A 252 -4.78 -30.69 -14.82
C ILE A 252 -3.49 -30.26 -14.10
N ALA A 253 -3.07 -30.98 -13.05
CA ALA A 253 -1.83 -30.68 -12.36
C ALA A 253 -0.62 -30.67 -13.31
N GLN A 254 -0.51 -31.69 -14.17
CA GLN A 254 0.56 -31.77 -15.18
C GLN A 254 0.45 -30.66 -16.24
N GLU A 255 -0.75 -30.40 -16.74
CA GLU A 255 -1.01 -29.39 -17.76
C GLU A 255 -0.65 -27.97 -17.29
N VAL A 256 -0.91 -27.65 -16.01
CA VAL A 256 -0.52 -26.35 -15.46
C VAL A 256 0.89 -26.32 -14.89
N GLY A 257 1.70 -27.39 -15.08
CA GLY A 257 3.12 -27.42 -14.77
C GLY A 257 3.49 -27.85 -13.35
N PHE A 258 2.59 -28.54 -12.61
CA PHE A 258 2.98 -29.19 -11.36
C PHE A 258 3.52 -30.59 -11.66
N GLY A 259 4.69 -30.92 -11.13
CA GLY A 259 5.28 -32.25 -11.29
C GLY A 259 4.58 -33.35 -10.47
N ASP A 260 3.70 -32.98 -9.53
CA ASP A 260 3.02 -33.89 -8.60
C ASP A 260 1.61 -33.38 -8.25
N ALA A 261 0.61 -34.24 -8.40
CA ALA A 261 -0.79 -33.94 -8.12
C ALA A 261 -1.09 -33.71 -6.63
N SER A 262 -0.30 -34.26 -5.72
CA SER A 262 -0.46 -34.05 -4.28
C SER A 262 -0.02 -32.64 -3.90
N ASN A 263 1.15 -32.21 -4.39
CA ASN A 263 1.63 -30.84 -4.23
C ASN A 263 0.65 -29.81 -4.84
N PHE A 264 0.16 -30.09 -6.04
CA PHE A 264 -0.88 -29.28 -6.67
C PHE A 264 -2.11 -29.13 -5.76
N SER A 265 -2.69 -30.27 -5.31
CA SER A 265 -3.90 -30.27 -4.48
C SER A 265 -3.72 -29.48 -3.18
N THR A 266 -2.55 -29.63 -2.54
CA THR A 266 -2.20 -28.89 -1.32
C THR A 266 -2.10 -27.37 -1.58
N ARG A 267 -1.42 -26.98 -2.67
CA ARG A 267 -1.30 -25.55 -3.05
C ARG A 267 -2.62 -24.94 -3.47
N PHE A 268 -3.43 -25.73 -4.22
CA PHE A 268 -4.76 -25.33 -4.65
C PHE A 268 -5.68 -25.08 -3.44
N ALA A 269 -5.73 -26.03 -2.50
CA ALA A 269 -6.53 -25.89 -1.29
C ALA A 269 -6.11 -24.70 -0.43
N LYS A 270 -4.79 -24.46 -0.30
CA LYS A 270 -4.28 -23.28 0.40
C LYS A 270 -4.70 -21.96 -0.27
N ALA A 271 -4.75 -21.91 -1.59
CA ALA A 271 -5.07 -20.69 -2.34
C ALA A 271 -6.58 -20.44 -2.47
N THR A 272 -7.41 -21.47 -2.38
CA THR A 272 -8.86 -21.39 -2.68
C THR A 272 -9.75 -21.72 -1.49
N GLY A 273 -9.20 -22.28 -0.42
CA GLY A 273 -9.95 -22.76 0.75
C GLY A 273 -10.61 -24.13 0.55
N GLN A 274 -10.50 -24.78 -0.63
CA GLN A 274 -11.13 -26.05 -0.94
C GLN A 274 -10.29 -26.92 -1.90
N SER A 275 -10.48 -28.24 -1.87
CA SER A 275 -9.78 -29.13 -2.78
C SER A 275 -10.19 -28.91 -4.25
N PRO A 276 -9.36 -29.31 -5.24
CA PRO A 276 -9.70 -29.19 -6.67
C PRO A 276 -11.05 -29.88 -7.03
N LEU A 277 -11.31 -31.07 -6.48
CA LEU A 277 -12.58 -31.78 -6.69
C LEU A 277 -13.79 -31.06 -6.08
N GLN A 278 -13.62 -30.47 -4.88
CA GLN A 278 -14.68 -29.68 -4.26
C GLN A 278 -14.94 -28.40 -5.06
N TYR A 279 -13.88 -27.76 -5.55
CA TYR A 279 -13.99 -26.57 -6.41
C TYR A 279 -14.78 -26.89 -7.68
N ARG A 280 -14.46 -27.96 -8.41
CA ARG A 280 -15.20 -28.42 -9.58
C ARG A 280 -16.67 -28.63 -9.27
N LYS A 281 -16.98 -29.36 -8.18
CA LYS A 281 -18.36 -29.64 -7.77
C LYS A 281 -19.14 -28.39 -7.41
N SER A 282 -18.51 -27.41 -6.77
CA SER A 282 -19.17 -26.16 -6.39
C SER A 282 -19.43 -25.24 -7.59
N ALA A 283 -18.50 -25.22 -8.56
CA ALA A 283 -18.62 -24.39 -9.75
C ALA A 283 -19.67 -24.92 -10.76
N LEU A 284 -19.91 -26.24 -10.76
CA LEU A 284 -20.88 -26.90 -11.66
C LEU A 284 -22.28 -27.05 -11.05
N LYS A 285 -22.50 -26.57 -9.80
CA LYS A 285 -23.87 -26.57 -9.24
C LYS A 285 -24.72 -25.54 -9.99
N PRO A 286 -25.91 -25.93 -10.52
CA PRO A 286 -26.87 -24.96 -11.01
C PRO A 286 -27.22 -23.96 -9.89
N VAL A 287 -27.41 -22.68 -10.23
CA VAL A 287 -27.98 -21.71 -9.29
C VAL A 287 -29.43 -22.14 -9.02
N GLU A 288 -29.65 -22.89 -7.94
CA GLU A 288 -31.00 -23.19 -7.44
C GLU A 288 -31.57 -21.84 -6.94
N GLY A 289 -32.50 -21.28 -7.71
CA GLY A 289 -33.26 -20.12 -7.26
C GLY A 289 -33.52 -19.00 -8.26
N ALA A 290 -33.51 -19.27 -9.57
CA ALA A 290 -34.12 -18.36 -10.54
C ALA A 290 -35.48 -18.92 -10.98
N ARG A 291 -36.48 -18.78 -10.13
CA ARG A 291 -37.90 -18.83 -10.50
C ARG A 291 -38.58 -17.58 -9.98
#